data_065812d12f2fb573bc2c575cfed0e01f
#
_entry.id   065812d12f2fb573bc2c575cfed0e01f
#
_cell.length_a   1.000
_cell.length_b   1.000
_cell.length_c   1.000
_cell.angle_alpha   90.00
_cell.angle_beta   90.00
_cell.angle_gamma   90.00
#
_symmetry.space_group_name_H-M   'P 1'
#
loop_
_entity.id
_entity.type
_entity.pdbx_description
1 polymer ?
#
loop_
_entity_poly.entity_id
_entity_poly.type
_entity_poly.pdbx_seq_one_letter_code
_entity_poly.pdbx_strand_id
1 'polypeptide(L)'
;MQEIRNIAIIAHVDHGKTTLVDRMIYQARQQREQEKLGELILDNNDLERERGITILAKNVSVVYKGVKINVIDTPGHSDFGGEVERVLNMADGVILLVDAFEGCMPQTRFVLQKAIEMGKKPVLVINKVDKLNCRPEEVQEEVFDLMFSLGATEDQLDVRTVYGSAKQGWMSYDWKEQTNDITPLLDTILEVIPAPEVVEGTPQMLISSLEYSPYVGRIAVGRVTRGSLKAGMNITLCKRYDIQQKQKIKELMIFDGLGKAKVEEVGCGDICAVVGLEGFEIGDTVADFENPEALPPIEVDEPTMSMLFCINNSPFFGKEGKFVTSRHLKDRLEKELEKNLALRVKPGPNADSFIVYGRGVLHLSVLIETMRREGFELQVGQPKVLDKVIGGQRCEPIEMLTIDLPDEFVGRAIEMVTRRKGALIQMENRGDRTHLEFDIPSRGLMGLRSNLLTATQGEAVVAHRLKGYEPYKGDIERRTNGSLVSLETGLSVAYSMDKLQDRGRFFIEPGVEIYEGQVVGEHTRERDLTINICKTKKLTNMRASGSDDKVMLPPPIVFSLEEALEYIQEDELVEVTPKSMRLRKILLSELDRKRKSSEINC
;
A
#
# COMPACT_ATOMS: atom_id res chain seq x y z
N MET A 1 18.15 -33.99 5.38
CA MET A 1 17.56 -32.64 5.44
C MET A 1 16.05 -32.77 5.30
N GLN A 2 15.28 -31.94 5.99
CA GLN A 2 13.83 -31.90 5.79
C GLN A 2 13.53 -31.37 4.38
N GLU A 3 12.61 -31.99 3.66
CA GLU A 3 12.16 -31.45 2.38
C GLU A 3 11.44 -30.11 2.58
N ILE A 4 11.65 -29.17 1.65
CA ILE A 4 11.14 -27.81 1.74
C ILE A 4 10.38 -27.45 0.47
N ARG A 5 9.35 -26.61 0.60
CA ARG A 5 8.70 -25.87 -0.50
C ARG A 5 8.56 -24.42 -0.11
N ASN A 6 9.00 -23.51 -0.95
CA ASN A 6 8.85 -22.07 -0.73
C ASN A 6 7.79 -21.53 -1.69
N ILE A 7 6.70 -21.02 -1.16
CA ILE A 7 5.56 -20.54 -1.96
C ILE A 7 5.24 -19.08 -1.62
N ALA A 8 4.95 -18.28 -2.63
CA ALA A 8 4.38 -16.94 -2.46
C ALA A 8 2.89 -16.98 -2.83
N ILE A 9 2.05 -16.28 -2.06
CA ILE A 9 0.61 -16.20 -2.35
C ILE A 9 0.29 -14.87 -3.01
N ILE A 10 -0.20 -14.94 -4.24
CA ILE A 10 -0.65 -13.82 -5.06
C ILE A 10 -2.18 -13.78 -5.03
N ALA A 11 -2.74 -12.65 -4.63
CA ALA A 11 -4.19 -12.45 -4.65
C ALA A 11 -4.53 -10.96 -4.79
N HIS A 12 -5.71 -10.69 -5.34
CA HIS A 12 -6.31 -9.36 -5.19
C HIS A 12 -6.79 -9.13 -3.75
N VAL A 13 -7.00 -7.86 -3.40
CA VAL A 13 -7.64 -7.47 -2.14
C VAL A 13 -8.99 -8.19 -2.03
N ASP A 14 -9.33 -8.67 -0.84
CA ASP A 14 -10.57 -9.40 -0.54
C ASP A 14 -10.77 -10.77 -1.22
N HIS A 15 -9.85 -11.27 -2.05
CA HIS A 15 -9.95 -12.63 -2.61
C HIS A 15 -9.79 -13.75 -1.57
N GLY A 16 -9.44 -13.40 -0.33
CA GLY A 16 -9.38 -14.34 0.81
C GLY A 16 -7.99 -14.90 1.10
N LYS A 17 -6.93 -14.18 0.74
CA LYS A 17 -5.53 -14.55 0.95
C LYS A 17 -5.23 -14.88 2.42
N THR A 18 -5.47 -13.94 3.32
CA THR A 18 -5.26 -14.11 4.76
C THR A 18 -6.05 -15.29 5.31
N THR A 19 -7.32 -15.42 4.90
CA THR A 19 -8.17 -16.55 5.31
C THR A 19 -7.61 -17.90 4.87
N LEU A 20 -7.06 -17.98 3.64
CA LEU A 20 -6.45 -19.21 3.14
C LEU A 20 -5.22 -19.59 3.96
N VAL A 21 -4.32 -18.64 4.22
CA VAL A 21 -3.11 -18.89 5.01
C VAL A 21 -3.46 -19.30 6.44
N ASP A 22 -4.43 -18.64 7.06
CA ASP A 22 -4.92 -19.04 8.39
C ASP A 22 -5.44 -20.48 8.39
N ARG A 23 -6.14 -20.90 7.36
CA ARG A 23 -6.60 -22.31 7.21
C ARG A 23 -5.45 -23.29 7.01
N MET A 24 -4.42 -22.92 6.23
CA MET A 24 -3.22 -23.74 6.08
C MET A 24 -2.52 -23.95 7.44
N ILE A 25 -2.37 -22.91 8.23
CA ILE A 25 -1.80 -22.99 9.58
C ILE A 25 -2.66 -23.85 10.50
N TYR A 26 -3.98 -23.61 10.47
CA TYR A 26 -4.93 -24.33 11.31
C TYR A 26 -4.90 -25.84 11.06
N GLN A 27 -4.90 -26.26 9.79
CA GLN A 27 -4.89 -27.68 9.43
C GLN A 27 -3.56 -28.37 9.73
N ALA A 28 -2.44 -27.66 9.59
CA ALA A 28 -1.11 -28.21 9.84
C ALA A 28 -0.79 -28.38 11.36
N ARG A 29 -1.55 -27.72 12.25
CA ARG A 29 -1.38 -27.85 13.70
C ARG A 29 -2.15 -29.03 14.27
N GLN A 30 -1.56 -29.66 15.31
CA GLN A 30 -2.26 -30.75 16.04
C GLN A 30 -3.47 -30.18 16.82
N GLN A 31 -4.54 -30.98 16.91
CA GLN A 31 -5.83 -30.60 17.51
C GLN A 31 -5.77 -29.89 18.88
N ARG A 32 -4.76 -30.17 19.72
CA ARG A 32 -4.61 -29.55 21.05
C ARG A 32 -4.16 -28.08 21.04
N GLU A 33 -3.56 -27.60 19.95
CA GLU A 33 -3.15 -26.18 19.81
C GLU A 33 -4.20 -25.33 19.07
N GLN A 34 -5.15 -25.97 18.42
CA GLN A 34 -6.18 -25.29 17.60
C GLN A 34 -7.17 -24.45 18.43
N GLU A 35 -7.48 -24.87 19.67
CA GLU A 35 -8.48 -24.22 20.52
C GLU A 35 -8.09 -22.82 21.05
N LYS A 36 -6.82 -22.39 20.86
CA LYS A 36 -6.30 -21.10 21.38
C LYS A 36 -6.19 -19.99 20.35
N LEU A 37 -6.55 -20.26 19.11
CA LEU A 37 -6.37 -19.32 18.01
C LEU A 37 -7.66 -18.57 17.69
N GLY A 38 -7.63 -17.24 17.82
CA GLY A 38 -8.70 -16.36 17.36
C GLY A 38 -8.80 -16.32 15.82
N GLU A 39 -9.89 -15.79 15.29
CA GLU A 39 -10.07 -15.54 13.86
C GLU A 39 -9.07 -14.47 13.36
N LEU A 40 -8.49 -14.65 12.16
CA LEU A 40 -7.56 -13.74 11.47
C LEU A 40 -6.23 -13.50 12.20
N ILE A 41 -5.39 -14.53 12.26
CA ILE A 41 -4.13 -14.55 13.01
C ILE A 41 -3.02 -13.74 12.30
N LEU A 42 -3.04 -13.68 10.97
CA LEU A 42 -2.01 -13.00 10.18
C LEU A 42 -2.11 -11.48 10.21
N ASP A 43 -3.30 -10.92 10.22
CA ASP A 43 -3.48 -9.46 10.21
C ASP A 43 -3.40 -8.88 11.63
N ASN A 44 -2.19 -8.84 12.17
CA ASN A 44 -1.91 -8.24 13.48
C ASN A 44 -1.85 -6.70 13.46
N ASN A 45 -1.89 -6.09 12.27
CA ASN A 45 -1.89 -4.64 12.12
C ASN A 45 -3.33 -4.15 11.93
N ASP A 46 -3.80 -3.28 12.82
CA ASP A 46 -5.15 -2.71 12.74
C ASP A 46 -5.42 -1.99 11.41
N LEU A 47 -4.38 -1.39 10.80
CA LEU A 47 -4.48 -0.74 9.49
C LEU A 47 -4.70 -1.75 8.34
N GLU A 48 -4.05 -2.91 8.39
CA GLU A 48 -4.27 -3.98 7.41
C GLU A 48 -5.71 -4.50 7.49
N ARG A 49 -6.22 -4.71 8.73
CA ARG A 49 -7.61 -5.16 8.95
C ARG A 49 -8.66 -4.14 8.48
N GLU A 50 -8.46 -2.86 8.81
CA GLU A 50 -9.40 -1.80 8.44
C GLU A 50 -9.45 -1.55 6.94
N ARG A 51 -8.32 -1.71 6.26
CA ARG A 51 -8.19 -1.47 4.82
C ARG A 51 -8.38 -2.71 3.96
N GLY A 52 -8.38 -3.90 4.58
CA GLY A 52 -8.45 -5.18 3.88
C GLY A 52 -7.24 -5.49 3.00
N ILE A 53 -6.09 -4.82 3.20
CA ILE A 53 -4.89 -4.97 2.39
C ILE A 53 -3.70 -5.47 3.22
N THR A 54 -2.87 -6.32 2.63
CA THR A 54 -1.55 -6.63 3.19
C THR A 54 -0.58 -5.51 2.88
N ILE A 55 0.02 -4.92 3.90
CA ILE A 55 1.00 -3.82 3.78
C ILE A 55 2.41 -4.39 3.82
N LEU A 56 2.68 -5.31 4.75
CA LEU A 56 3.99 -5.92 4.96
C LEU A 56 3.95 -7.42 4.64
N ALA A 57 4.92 -7.88 3.87
CA ALA A 57 5.13 -9.30 3.63
C ALA A 57 5.41 -10.03 4.95
N LYS A 58 4.75 -11.17 5.15
CA LYS A 58 4.92 -12.03 6.33
C LYS A 58 5.34 -13.42 5.90
N ASN A 59 6.26 -14.00 6.66
CA ASN A 59 6.71 -15.37 6.44
C ASN A 59 6.10 -16.28 7.50
N VAL A 60 5.51 -17.36 7.04
CA VAL A 60 4.90 -18.40 7.88
C VAL A 60 5.40 -19.75 7.39
N SER A 61 5.49 -20.75 8.25
CA SER A 61 5.77 -22.11 7.81
C SER A 61 4.77 -23.09 8.39
N VAL A 62 4.46 -24.10 7.60
CA VAL A 62 3.61 -25.24 8.01
C VAL A 62 4.32 -26.54 7.65
N VAL A 63 4.10 -27.58 8.43
CA VAL A 63 4.63 -28.91 8.12
C VAL A 63 3.48 -29.82 7.69
N TYR A 64 3.58 -30.35 6.47
CA TYR A 64 2.59 -31.26 5.93
C TYR A 64 3.27 -32.50 5.34
N LYS A 65 2.84 -33.70 5.73
CA LYS A 65 3.44 -35.01 5.32
C LYS A 65 4.98 -35.06 5.49
N GLY A 66 5.52 -34.36 6.50
CA GLY A 66 6.96 -34.30 6.76
C GLY A 66 7.73 -33.25 5.94
N VAL A 67 7.09 -32.60 4.98
CA VAL A 67 7.64 -31.51 4.18
C VAL A 67 7.34 -30.15 4.84
N LYS A 68 8.35 -29.28 4.95
CA LYS A 68 8.20 -27.91 5.42
C LYS A 68 7.76 -27.03 4.26
N ILE A 69 6.60 -26.39 4.37
CA ILE A 69 6.10 -25.43 3.40
C ILE A 69 6.25 -24.04 4.00
N ASN A 70 7.18 -23.25 3.46
CA ASN A 70 7.30 -21.82 3.77
C ASN A 70 6.32 -21.05 2.91
N VAL A 71 5.43 -20.32 3.54
CA VAL A 71 4.40 -19.48 2.91
C VAL A 71 4.78 -18.03 3.10
N ILE A 72 4.97 -17.32 2.00
CA ILE A 72 5.31 -15.91 2.00
C ILE A 72 4.08 -15.12 1.55
N ASP A 73 3.52 -14.33 2.45
CA ASP A 73 2.38 -13.47 2.16
C ASP A 73 2.85 -12.23 1.39
N THR A 74 2.25 -11.96 0.21
CA THR A 74 2.65 -10.85 -0.65
C THR A 74 1.69 -9.68 -0.56
N PRO A 75 2.17 -8.42 -0.53
CA PRO A 75 1.32 -7.26 -0.75
C PRO A 75 0.65 -7.31 -2.13
N GLY A 76 -0.63 -6.94 -2.20
CA GLY A 76 -1.38 -6.94 -3.47
C GLY A 76 -1.35 -5.60 -4.22
N HIS A 77 -0.97 -4.49 -3.57
CA HIS A 77 -1.04 -3.16 -4.14
C HIS A 77 0.24 -2.75 -4.87
N SER A 78 0.10 -2.05 -6.01
CA SER A 78 1.21 -1.60 -6.86
C SER A 78 2.24 -0.70 -6.14
N ASP A 79 1.81 0.09 -5.15
CA ASP A 79 2.70 0.93 -4.34
C ASP A 79 3.73 0.12 -3.54
N PHE A 80 3.51 -1.20 -3.38
CA PHE A 80 4.39 -2.14 -2.70
C PHE A 80 5.11 -3.10 -3.68
N GLY A 81 5.15 -2.77 -4.98
CA GLY A 81 5.70 -3.63 -6.04
C GLY A 81 7.11 -4.16 -5.79
N GLY A 82 8.01 -3.36 -5.20
CA GLY A 82 9.34 -3.83 -4.86
C GLY A 82 9.39 -4.83 -3.70
N GLU A 83 8.34 -4.91 -2.88
CA GLU A 83 8.21 -5.97 -1.88
C GLU A 83 7.79 -7.28 -2.55
N VAL A 84 6.97 -7.19 -3.58
CA VAL A 84 6.56 -8.34 -4.39
C VAL A 84 7.76 -9.02 -5.04
N GLU A 85 8.63 -8.27 -5.70
CA GLU A 85 9.84 -8.82 -6.34
C GLU A 85 10.77 -9.51 -5.32
N ARG A 86 10.93 -8.90 -4.15
CA ARG A 86 11.74 -9.46 -3.05
C ARG A 86 11.18 -10.78 -2.53
N VAL A 87 9.87 -10.84 -2.37
CA VAL A 87 9.16 -12.05 -1.93
C VAL A 87 9.29 -13.14 -2.98
N LEU A 88 9.05 -12.84 -4.25
CA LEU A 88 9.16 -13.79 -5.35
C LEU A 88 10.56 -14.37 -5.50
N ASN A 89 11.61 -13.62 -5.16
CA ASN A 89 12.98 -14.13 -5.14
C ASN A 89 13.20 -15.25 -4.10
N MET A 90 12.46 -15.25 -3.01
CA MET A 90 12.55 -16.30 -1.99
C MET A 90 11.69 -17.53 -2.33
N ALA A 91 10.69 -17.42 -3.20
CA ALA A 91 9.75 -18.47 -3.54
C ALA A 91 10.26 -19.36 -4.69
N ASP A 92 9.88 -20.64 -4.66
CA ASP A 92 10.10 -21.61 -5.75
C ASP A 92 8.88 -21.68 -6.70
N GLY A 93 7.70 -21.36 -6.19
CA GLY A 93 6.46 -21.25 -6.97
C GLY A 93 5.46 -20.31 -6.32
N VAL A 94 4.31 -20.13 -6.98
CA VAL A 94 3.29 -19.19 -6.54
C VAL A 94 1.92 -19.83 -6.48
N ILE A 95 1.13 -19.43 -5.48
CA ILE A 95 -0.31 -19.69 -5.45
C ILE A 95 -1.01 -18.46 -5.97
N LEU A 96 -1.73 -18.62 -7.07
CA LEU A 96 -2.60 -17.58 -7.62
C LEU A 96 -4.02 -17.80 -7.09
N LEU A 97 -4.45 -16.94 -6.16
CA LEU A 97 -5.76 -17.01 -5.52
C LEU A 97 -6.73 -16.02 -6.20
N VAL A 98 -7.80 -16.54 -6.77
CA VAL A 98 -8.81 -15.76 -7.50
C VAL A 98 -10.19 -16.01 -6.91
N ASP A 99 -11.00 -14.97 -6.79
CA ASP A 99 -12.42 -15.09 -6.40
C ASP A 99 -13.24 -15.65 -7.55
N ALA A 100 -14.05 -16.69 -7.29
CA ALA A 100 -14.89 -17.35 -8.27
C ALA A 100 -15.98 -16.47 -8.91
N PHE A 101 -16.27 -15.31 -8.31
CA PHE A 101 -17.25 -14.36 -8.84
C PHE A 101 -16.58 -13.19 -9.56
N GLU A 102 -15.55 -12.59 -8.94
CA GLU A 102 -14.89 -11.38 -9.45
C GLU A 102 -13.91 -11.66 -10.60
N GLY A 103 -13.29 -12.86 -10.60
CA GLY A 103 -12.32 -13.22 -11.63
C GLY A 103 -10.95 -12.53 -11.47
N CYS A 104 -10.23 -12.41 -12.58
CA CYS A 104 -8.90 -11.80 -12.63
C CYS A 104 -8.97 -10.28 -12.54
N MET A 105 -8.52 -9.73 -11.43
CA MET A 105 -8.45 -8.29 -11.20
C MET A 105 -7.12 -7.68 -11.66
N PRO A 106 -7.08 -6.38 -12.04
CA PRO A 106 -5.88 -5.74 -12.59
C PRO A 106 -4.63 -5.82 -11.71
N GLN A 107 -4.78 -5.79 -10.38
CA GLN A 107 -3.65 -5.92 -9.45
C GLN A 107 -3.02 -7.32 -9.51
N THR A 108 -3.84 -8.35 -9.69
CA THR A 108 -3.38 -9.74 -9.86
C THR A 108 -2.48 -9.87 -11.09
N ARG A 109 -2.83 -9.17 -12.19
CA ARG A 109 -2.04 -9.17 -13.44
C ARG A 109 -0.59 -8.76 -13.22
N PHE A 110 -0.35 -7.68 -12.44
CA PHE A 110 1.01 -7.19 -12.19
C PHE A 110 1.88 -8.22 -11.45
N VAL A 111 1.35 -8.79 -10.35
CA VAL A 111 2.12 -9.74 -9.54
C VAL A 111 2.32 -11.06 -10.29
N LEU A 112 1.31 -11.51 -11.03
CA LEU A 112 1.39 -12.69 -11.89
C LEU A 112 2.41 -12.51 -13.02
N GLN A 113 2.44 -11.34 -13.68
CA GLN A 113 3.44 -11.03 -14.70
C GLN A 113 4.86 -11.17 -14.16
N LYS A 114 5.13 -10.61 -12.97
CA LYS A 114 6.45 -10.72 -12.33
C LYS A 114 6.80 -12.16 -11.99
N ALA A 115 5.83 -12.94 -11.51
CA ALA A 115 6.04 -14.37 -11.24
C ALA A 115 6.39 -15.15 -12.52
N ILE A 116 5.69 -14.88 -13.63
CA ILE A 116 5.95 -15.50 -14.94
C ILE A 116 7.33 -15.10 -15.48
N GLU A 117 7.68 -13.80 -15.47
CA GLU A 117 8.98 -13.30 -15.88
C GLU A 117 10.14 -13.94 -15.10
N MET A 118 9.93 -14.26 -13.82
CA MET A 118 10.89 -14.94 -12.96
C MET A 118 10.85 -16.47 -13.08
N GLY A 119 10.09 -17.03 -14.01
CA GLY A 119 10.01 -18.48 -14.27
C GLY A 119 9.32 -19.28 -13.15
N LYS A 120 8.50 -18.65 -12.29
CA LYS A 120 7.83 -19.35 -11.20
C LYS A 120 6.66 -20.18 -11.72
N LYS A 121 6.48 -21.41 -11.16
CA LYS A 121 5.31 -22.25 -11.46
C LYS A 121 4.10 -21.81 -10.64
N PRO A 122 2.94 -21.53 -11.26
CA PRO A 122 1.73 -21.19 -10.56
C PRO A 122 0.88 -22.43 -10.20
N VAL A 123 0.21 -22.36 -9.07
CA VAL A 123 -0.94 -23.20 -8.70
C VAL A 123 -2.15 -22.27 -8.64
N LEU A 124 -3.20 -22.57 -9.39
CA LEU A 124 -4.42 -21.76 -9.40
C LEU A 124 -5.37 -22.23 -8.30
N VAL A 125 -5.83 -21.29 -7.47
CA VAL A 125 -6.86 -21.53 -6.45
C VAL A 125 -8.05 -20.62 -6.73
N ILE A 126 -9.18 -21.22 -7.10
CA ILE A 126 -10.44 -20.49 -7.30
C ILE A 126 -11.24 -20.59 -6.01
N ASN A 127 -11.28 -19.47 -5.29
CA ASN A 127 -11.85 -19.34 -3.96
C ASN A 127 -13.28 -18.80 -4.00
N LYS A 128 -14.02 -19.00 -2.90
CA LYS A 128 -15.39 -18.51 -2.70
C LYS A 128 -16.41 -19.13 -3.66
N VAL A 129 -16.22 -20.38 -4.04
CA VAL A 129 -17.20 -21.14 -4.84
C VAL A 129 -18.50 -21.42 -4.08
N ASP A 130 -18.56 -21.08 -2.79
CA ASP A 130 -19.77 -21.10 -1.96
C ASP A 130 -20.73 -19.93 -2.22
N LYS A 131 -20.34 -18.93 -3.03
CA LYS A 131 -21.21 -17.83 -3.44
C LYS A 131 -22.24 -18.30 -4.49
N LEU A 132 -23.48 -17.79 -4.40
CA LEU A 132 -24.60 -18.19 -5.28
C LEU A 132 -24.37 -17.89 -6.76
N ASN A 133 -23.59 -16.88 -7.10
CA ASN A 133 -23.35 -16.44 -8.48
C ASN A 133 -21.90 -16.68 -8.90
N CYS A 134 -21.26 -17.72 -8.34
CA CYS A 134 -19.90 -18.06 -8.75
C CYS A 134 -19.88 -18.63 -10.18
N ARG A 135 -18.79 -18.33 -10.92
CA ARG A 135 -18.53 -18.79 -12.30
C ARG A 135 -17.12 -19.38 -12.42
N PRO A 136 -16.84 -20.50 -11.71
CA PRO A 136 -15.48 -21.00 -11.58
C PRO A 136 -14.83 -21.42 -12.89
N GLU A 137 -15.60 -22.00 -13.82
CA GLU A 137 -15.12 -22.45 -15.11
C GLU A 137 -14.70 -21.27 -16.00
N GLU A 138 -15.52 -20.20 -16.06
CA GLU A 138 -15.20 -18.98 -16.81
C GLU A 138 -13.99 -18.25 -16.22
N VAL A 139 -13.90 -18.17 -14.87
CA VAL A 139 -12.75 -17.56 -14.19
C VAL A 139 -11.47 -18.33 -14.47
N GLN A 140 -11.53 -19.64 -14.56
CA GLN A 140 -10.38 -20.46 -14.95
C GLN A 140 -9.90 -20.09 -16.37
N GLU A 141 -10.82 -19.98 -17.33
CA GLU A 141 -10.51 -19.57 -18.70
C GLU A 141 -9.90 -18.16 -18.73
N GLU A 142 -10.48 -17.19 -18.00
CA GLU A 142 -9.92 -15.83 -17.85
C GLU A 142 -8.47 -15.85 -17.36
N VAL A 143 -8.15 -16.72 -16.38
CA VAL A 143 -6.77 -16.86 -15.86
C VAL A 143 -5.84 -17.41 -16.93
N PHE A 144 -6.26 -18.44 -17.68
CA PHE A 144 -5.44 -19.00 -18.76
C PHE A 144 -5.17 -17.97 -19.86
N ASP A 145 -6.19 -17.22 -20.29
CA ASP A 145 -6.06 -16.15 -21.28
C ASP A 145 -5.11 -15.07 -20.79
N LEU A 146 -5.24 -14.70 -19.53
CA LEU A 146 -4.33 -13.74 -18.90
C LEU A 146 -2.88 -14.25 -18.91
N MET A 147 -2.63 -15.48 -18.49
CA MET A 147 -1.29 -16.07 -18.47
C MET A 147 -0.69 -16.16 -19.87
N PHE A 148 -1.49 -16.55 -20.85
CA PHE A 148 -1.09 -16.56 -22.26
C PHE A 148 -0.72 -15.16 -22.76
N SER A 149 -1.53 -14.14 -22.44
CA SER A 149 -1.26 -12.75 -22.79
C SER A 149 0.00 -12.17 -22.13
N LEU A 150 0.40 -12.72 -20.99
CA LEU A 150 1.61 -12.36 -20.25
C LEU A 150 2.86 -13.12 -20.74
N GLY A 151 2.74 -13.97 -21.74
CA GLY A 151 3.85 -14.72 -22.31
C GLY A 151 4.31 -15.90 -21.45
N ALA A 152 3.40 -16.52 -20.69
CA ALA A 152 3.71 -17.73 -19.94
C ALA A 152 4.18 -18.86 -20.86
N THR A 153 5.19 -19.62 -20.42
CA THR A 153 5.69 -20.79 -21.13
C THR A 153 4.72 -21.97 -21.06
N GLU A 154 4.84 -22.95 -21.94
CA GLU A 154 4.01 -24.16 -21.92
C GLU A 154 4.03 -24.85 -20.54
N ASP A 155 5.19 -24.90 -19.88
CA ASP A 155 5.38 -25.49 -18.55
C ASP A 155 4.68 -24.66 -17.44
N GLN A 156 4.52 -23.35 -17.63
CA GLN A 156 3.77 -22.47 -16.75
C GLN A 156 2.27 -22.48 -17.03
N LEU A 157 1.85 -22.81 -18.26
CA LEU A 157 0.44 -22.94 -18.63
C LEU A 157 -0.16 -24.30 -18.20
N ASP A 158 0.68 -25.31 -17.88
CA ASP A 158 0.22 -26.56 -17.25
C ASP A 158 -0.10 -26.33 -15.77
N VAL A 159 -1.17 -25.56 -15.52
CA VAL A 159 -1.58 -25.14 -14.18
C VAL A 159 -2.58 -26.11 -13.59
N ARG A 160 -2.25 -26.64 -12.41
CA ARG A 160 -3.23 -27.36 -11.60
C ARG A 160 -4.18 -26.39 -10.92
N THR A 161 -5.48 -26.59 -11.11
CA THR A 161 -6.54 -25.79 -10.50
C THR A 161 -7.16 -26.51 -9.31
N VAL A 162 -7.31 -25.78 -8.22
CA VAL A 162 -8.01 -26.22 -7.00
C VAL A 162 -9.13 -25.24 -6.71
N TYR A 163 -10.32 -25.75 -6.39
CA TYR A 163 -11.52 -24.97 -6.11
C TYR A 163 -11.90 -25.10 -4.65
N GLY A 164 -12.51 -24.06 -4.06
CA GLY A 164 -13.03 -24.23 -2.71
C GLY A 164 -13.48 -22.93 -2.03
N SER A 165 -13.67 -23.05 -0.73
CA SER A 165 -13.98 -21.93 0.16
C SER A 165 -13.00 -21.91 1.33
N ALA A 166 -12.05 -20.98 1.29
CA ALA A 166 -11.12 -20.76 2.40
C ALA A 166 -11.88 -20.43 3.71
N LYS A 167 -13.00 -19.70 3.61
CA LYS A 167 -13.85 -19.36 4.78
C LYS A 167 -14.45 -20.60 5.41
N GLN A 168 -14.97 -21.53 4.62
CA GLN A 168 -15.54 -22.79 5.09
C GLN A 168 -14.47 -23.84 5.40
N GLY A 169 -13.24 -23.67 4.87
CA GLY A 169 -12.07 -24.51 5.18
C GLY A 169 -11.99 -25.80 4.37
N TRP A 170 -12.45 -25.81 3.13
CA TRP A 170 -12.36 -26.96 2.23
C TRP A 170 -11.86 -26.56 0.84
N MET A 171 -11.18 -27.51 0.18
CA MET A 171 -10.68 -27.40 -1.20
C MET A 171 -10.88 -28.72 -1.93
N SER A 172 -11.17 -28.68 -3.24
CA SER A 172 -11.44 -29.83 -4.09
C SER A 172 -10.87 -29.65 -5.49
N TYR A 173 -10.71 -30.71 -6.24
CA TYR A 173 -10.37 -30.66 -7.67
C TYR A 173 -11.59 -30.49 -8.57
N ASP A 174 -12.80 -30.68 -8.05
CA ASP A 174 -14.06 -30.33 -8.69
C ASP A 174 -14.84 -29.36 -7.82
N TRP A 175 -15.20 -28.19 -8.36
CA TRP A 175 -15.91 -27.17 -7.62
C TRP A 175 -17.32 -27.56 -7.16
N LYS A 176 -17.89 -28.61 -7.76
CA LYS A 176 -19.19 -29.20 -7.40
C LYS A 176 -19.12 -30.17 -6.23
N GLU A 177 -17.91 -30.64 -5.90
CA GLU A 177 -17.68 -31.59 -4.82
C GLU A 177 -17.03 -30.92 -3.61
N GLN A 178 -17.75 -30.86 -2.52
CA GLN A 178 -17.22 -30.30 -1.26
C GLN A 178 -16.47 -31.40 -0.50
N THR A 179 -15.22 -31.11 -0.14
CA THR A 179 -14.40 -31.95 0.74
C THR A 179 -14.52 -31.49 2.20
N ASN A 180 -13.82 -32.15 3.12
CA ASN A 180 -13.86 -31.83 4.54
C ASN A 180 -12.75 -30.84 4.97
N ASP A 181 -11.72 -30.66 4.14
CA ASP A 181 -10.51 -29.91 4.49
C ASP A 181 -9.77 -29.36 3.25
N ILE A 182 -8.61 -28.77 3.46
CA ILE A 182 -7.77 -28.21 2.38
C ILE A 182 -6.65 -29.15 1.92
N THR A 183 -6.73 -30.44 2.24
CA THR A 183 -5.76 -31.46 1.80
C THR A 183 -5.49 -31.43 0.29
N PRO A 184 -6.48 -31.30 -0.61
CA PRO A 184 -6.23 -31.22 -2.05
C PRO A 184 -5.28 -30.08 -2.44
N LEU A 185 -5.38 -28.92 -1.80
CA LEU A 185 -4.45 -27.81 -2.05
C LEU A 185 -3.03 -28.14 -1.57
N LEU A 186 -2.89 -28.67 -0.35
CA LEU A 186 -1.58 -29.02 0.20
C LEU A 186 -0.89 -30.13 -0.63
N ASP A 187 -1.64 -31.10 -1.11
CA ASP A 187 -1.11 -32.14 -2.00
C ASP A 187 -0.67 -31.55 -3.36
N THR A 188 -1.47 -30.65 -3.95
CA THR A 188 -1.12 -29.95 -5.18
C THR A 188 0.16 -29.13 -5.03
N ILE A 189 0.34 -28.46 -3.89
CA ILE A 189 1.59 -27.71 -3.61
C ILE A 189 2.80 -28.65 -3.64
N LEU A 190 2.71 -29.82 -3.00
CA LEU A 190 3.81 -30.78 -2.97
C LEU A 190 4.09 -31.42 -4.35
N GLU A 191 3.07 -31.58 -5.17
CA GLU A 191 3.18 -32.18 -6.52
C GLU A 191 3.75 -31.18 -7.55
N VAL A 192 3.25 -29.94 -7.55
CA VAL A 192 3.54 -28.95 -8.61
C VAL A 192 4.76 -28.09 -8.31
N ILE A 193 4.88 -27.62 -7.04
CA ILE A 193 5.97 -26.71 -6.69
C ILE A 193 7.26 -27.51 -6.49
N PRO A 194 8.33 -27.18 -7.22
CA PRO A 194 9.60 -27.90 -7.08
C PRO A 194 10.24 -27.67 -5.70
N ALA A 195 11.01 -28.66 -5.25
CA ALA A 195 11.90 -28.45 -4.11
C ALA A 195 13.00 -27.44 -4.50
N PRO A 196 13.49 -26.62 -3.56
CA PRO A 196 14.61 -25.74 -3.84
C PRO A 196 15.85 -26.52 -4.28
N GLU A 197 16.54 -25.98 -5.27
CA GLU A 197 17.82 -26.55 -5.71
C GLU A 197 18.84 -26.48 -4.57
N VAL A 198 19.47 -27.61 -4.25
CA VAL A 198 20.50 -27.70 -3.20
C VAL A 198 21.85 -27.49 -3.85
N VAL A 199 22.47 -26.34 -3.60
CA VAL A 199 23.81 -26.01 -4.06
C VAL A 199 24.80 -26.15 -2.90
N GLU A 200 25.73 -27.10 -3.04
CA GLU A 200 26.82 -27.27 -2.07
C GLU A 200 27.90 -26.20 -2.27
N GLY A 201 28.58 -25.83 -1.19
CA GLY A 201 29.67 -24.86 -1.24
C GLY A 201 29.73 -23.93 -0.03
N THR A 202 30.43 -22.81 -0.22
CA THR A 202 30.54 -21.75 0.79
C THR A 202 29.18 -21.10 1.05
N PRO A 203 28.88 -20.70 2.29
CA PRO A 203 27.59 -20.14 2.66
C PRO A 203 27.27 -18.85 1.90
N GLN A 204 26.03 -18.76 1.43
CA GLN A 204 25.56 -17.59 0.70
C GLN A 204 24.05 -17.40 0.94
N MET A 205 23.65 -16.19 1.36
CA MET A 205 22.26 -15.82 1.58
C MET A 205 22.02 -14.38 1.11
N LEU A 206 21.01 -14.16 0.27
CA LEU A 206 20.56 -12.82 -0.10
C LEU A 206 19.58 -12.30 0.95
N ILE A 207 19.83 -11.10 1.47
CA ILE A 207 18.90 -10.43 2.38
C ILE A 207 17.75 -9.86 1.55
N SER A 208 16.57 -10.48 1.64
CA SER A 208 15.39 -10.12 0.85
C SER A 208 14.37 -9.32 1.64
N SER A 209 14.36 -9.46 2.96
CA SER A 209 13.44 -8.75 3.85
C SER A 209 14.11 -8.35 5.15
N LEU A 210 13.49 -7.41 5.85
CA LEU A 210 13.95 -6.90 7.12
C LEU A 210 12.81 -6.93 8.12
N GLU A 211 13.08 -7.47 9.29
CA GLU A 211 12.20 -7.39 10.44
C GLU A 211 12.86 -6.61 11.59
N TYR A 212 12.07 -6.14 12.50
CA TYR A 212 12.54 -5.42 13.67
C TYR A 212 11.94 -6.01 14.95
N SER A 213 12.80 -6.23 15.93
CA SER A 213 12.37 -6.61 17.27
C SER A 213 12.90 -5.59 18.30
N PRO A 214 12.08 -5.15 19.25
CA PRO A 214 12.53 -4.24 20.32
C PRO A 214 13.68 -4.79 21.16
N TYR A 215 13.86 -6.13 21.19
CA TYR A 215 14.84 -6.81 22.03
C TYR A 215 16.18 -7.05 21.33
N VAL A 216 16.14 -7.39 20.04
CA VAL A 216 17.34 -7.78 19.28
C VAL A 216 17.68 -6.82 18.14
N GLY A 217 16.86 -5.79 17.94
CA GLY A 217 17.04 -4.82 16.88
C GLY A 217 16.63 -5.34 15.50
N ARG A 218 17.39 -4.97 14.47
CA ARG A 218 17.15 -5.37 13.08
C ARG A 218 17.49 -6.84 12.87
N ILE A 219 16.65 -7.54 12.14
CA ILE A 219 16.75 -8.95 11.79
C ILE A 219 16.77 -9.07 10.28
N ALA A 220 17.83 -9.65 9.72
CA ALA A 220 17.93 -9.90 8.29
C ALA A 220 17.19 -11.20 7.94
N VAL A 221 16.26 -11.14 7.00
CA VAL A 221 15.52 -12.32 6.53
C VAL A 221 15.87 -12.58 5.07
N GLY A 222 16.15 -13.84 4.76
CA GLY A 222 16.49 -14.24 3.41
C GLY A 222 16.48 -15.75 3.23
N ARG A 223 16.64 -16.18 1.98
CA ARG A 223 16.80 -17.58 1.60
C ARG A 223 18.28 -17.92 1.49
N VAL A 224 18.70 -19.03 2.09
CA VAL A 224 20.03 -19.58 1.88
C VAL A 224 20.11 -20.16 0.47
N THR A 225 20.96 -19.60 -0.37
CA THR A 225 21.09 -19.99 -1.78
C THR A 225 22.16 -21.05 -2.02
N ARG A 226 23.17 -21.12 -1.13
CA ARG A 226 24.26 -22.08 -1.21
C ARG A 226 24.78 -22.40 0.18
N GLY A 227 25.22 -23.64 0.38
CA GLY A 227 25.85 -24.11 1.61
C GLY A 227 24.91 -24.08 2.83
N SER A 228 25.45 -23.76 3.98
CA SER A 228 24.69 -23.63 5.23
C SER A 228 25.19 -22.47 6.09
N LEU A 229 24.29 -21.87 6.85
CA LEU A 229 24.59 -20.86 7.86
C LEU A 229 24.50 -21.47 9.26
N LYS A 230 25.42 -21.08 10.17
CA LYS A 230 25.45 -21.56 11.56
C LYS A 230 25.40 -20.39 12.55
N ALA A 231 24.72 -20.63 13.67
CA ALA A 231 24.75 -19.68 14.77
C ALA A 231 26.19 -19.52 15.29
N GLY A 232 26.62 -18.30 15.58
CA GLY A 232 27.98 -17.98 15.97
C GLY A 232 29.04 -17.97 14.87
N MET A 233 28.65 -18.20 13.60
CA MET A 233 29.53 -18.19 12.44
C MET A 233 30.05 -16.80 12.14
N ASN A 234 31.31 -16.66 11.74
CA ASN A 234 31.85 -15.45 11.16
C ASN A 234 31.50 -15.42 9.67
N ILE A 235 31.07 -14.27 9.20
CA ILE A 235 30.63 -14.04 7.81
C ILE A 235 31.20 -12.72 7.28
N THR A 236 31.15 -12.56 5.96
CA THR A 236 31.35 -11.27 5.31
C THR A 236 30.03 -10.80 4.74
N LEU A 237 29.62 -9.60 5.13
CA LEU A 237 28.48 -8.91 4.54
C LEU A 237 28.97 -8.16 3.30
N CYS A 238 28.54 -8.63 2.12
CA CYS A 238 28.82 -7.98 0.85
C CYS A 238 27.72 -6.96 0.56
N LYS A 239 28.08 -5.69 0.52
CA LYS A 239 27.20 -4.57 0.23
C LYS A 239 27.36 -4.09 -1.22
N ARG A 240 26.50 -3.19 -1.66
CA ARG A 240 26.64 -2.51 -2.96
C ARG A 240 27.99 -1.81 -3.06
N TYR A 241 28.50 -1.66 -4.29
CA TYR A 241 29.78 -1.01 -4.59
C TYR A 241 31.01 -1.72 -4.01
N ASP A 242 30.98 -3.07 -3.96
CA ASP A 242 32.08 -3.93 -3.48
C ASP A 242 32.53 -3.65 -2.03
N ILE A 243 31.66 -3.03 -1.22
CA ILE A 243 31.94 -2.83 0.19
C ILE A 243 31.73 -4.14 0.94
N GLN A 244 32.75 -4.59 1.67
CA GLN A 244 32.74 -5.81 2.47
C GLN A 244 32.93 -5.50 3.94
N GLN A 245 32.10 -6.08 4.79
CA GLN A 245 32.14 -5.92 6.24
C GLN A 245 32.16 -7.29 6.92
N LYS A 246 33.22 -7.56 7.70
CA LYS A 246 33.31 -8.78 8.49
C LYS A 246 32.45 -8.68 9.72
N GLN A 247 31.56 -9.65 9.90
CA GLN A 247 30.58 -9.67 10.99
C GLN A 247 30.41 -11.08 11.55
N LYS A 248 29.62 -11.22 12.61
CA LYS A 248 29.32 -12.50 13.24
C LYS A 248 27.82 -12.66 13.42
N ILE A 249 27.28 -13.81 13.01
CA ILE A 249 25.91 -14.20 13.29
C ILE A 249 25.79 -14.47 14.81
N LYS A 250 24.93 -13.72 15.50
CA LYS A 250 24.69 -13.96 16.94
C LYS A 250 23.68 -15.09 17.14
N GLU A 251 22.54 -15.01 16.45
CA GLU A 251 21.48 -16.01 16.51
C GLU A 251 20.96 -16.29 15.11
N LEU A 252 20.53 -17.52 14.90
CA LEU A 252 19.92 -18.00 13.67
C LEU A 252 18.54 -18.57 14.01
N MET A 253 17.53 -18.20 13.24
CA MET A 253 16.15 -18.63 13.46
C MET A 253 15.53 -19.09 12.16
N ILE A 254 14.61 -20.05 12.25
CA ILE A 254 13.71 -20.45 11.16
C ILE A 254 12.27 -20.06 11.51
N PHE A 255 11.43 -19.94 10.50
CA PHE A 255 10.00 -19.76 10.70
C PHE A 255 9.36 -21.09 11.12
N ASP A 256 8.51 -21.06 12.14
CA ASP A 256 7.75 -22.19 12.67
C ASP A 256 6.34 -21.73 13.04
N GLY A 257 5.37 -22.12 12.24
CA GLY A 257 4.03 -21.54 12.29
C GLY A 257 4.07 -20.03 12.08
N LEU A 258 3.51 -19.29 13.01
CA LEU A 258 3.54 -17.80 13.05
C LEU A 258 4.76 -17.26 13.81
N GLY A 259 5.52 -18.12 14.47
CA GLY A 259 6.67 -17.75 15.28
C GLY A 259 8.01 -18.02 14.59
N LYS A 260 9.05 -17.87 15.39
CA LYS A 260 10.42 -18.22 15.01
C LYS A 260 11.04 -19.13 16.04
N ALA A 261 11.70 -20.18 15.59
CA ALA A 261 12.46 -21.10 16.42
C ALA A 261 13.98 -20.85 16.23
N LYS A 262 14.73 -20.79 17.33
CA LYS A 262 16.19 -20.72 17.26
C LYS A 262 16.74 -22.07 16.81
N VAL A 263 17.70 -22.03 15.90
CA VAL A 263 18.37 -23.23 15.35
C VAL A 263 19.88 -23.01 15.32
N GLU A 264 20.62 -24.10 15.32
CA GLU A 264 22.08 -24.03 15.24
C GLU A 264 22.57 -23.92 13.78
N GLU A 265 21.85 -24.50 12.83
CA GLU A 265 22.22 -24.54 11.42
C GLU A 265 21.00 -24.48 10.52
N VAL A 266 21.13 -23.76 9.40
CA VAL A 266 20.13 -23.69 8.31
C VAL A 266 20.82 -23.99 7.00
N GLY A 267 20.29 -24.97 6.25
CA GLY A 267 20.83 -25.40 4.98
C GLY A 267 20.29 -24.63 3.77
N CYS A 268 20.88 -24.89 2.62
CA CYS A 268 20.48 -24.34 1.33
C CYS A 268 18.99 -24.61 1.06
N GLY A 269 18.30 -23.62 0.53
CA GLY A 269 16.88 -23.67 0.15
C GLY A 269 15.92 -23.17 1.23
N ASP A 270 16.29 -23.14 2.52
CA ASP A 270 15.40 -22.69 3.58
C ASP A 270 15.46 -21.16 3.77
N ILE A 271 14.38 -20.60 4.28
CA ILE A 271 14.25 -19.19 4.63
C ILE A 271 14.57 -19.03 6.11
N CYS A 272 15.52 -18.16 6.42
CA CYS A 272 15.95 -17.93 7.79
C CYS A 272 16.00 -16.45 8.15
N ALA A 273 16.02 -16.22 9.47
CA ALA A 273 16.18 -14.92 10.09
C ALA A 273 17.51 -14.88 10.85
N VAL A 274 18.37 -13.94 10.48
CA VAL A 274 19.73 -13.77 11.04
C VAL A 274 19.75 -12.56 11.94
N VAL A 275 20.18 -12.75 13.18
CA VAL A 275 20.29 -11.72 14.22
C VAL A 275 21.75 -11.39 14.48
N GLY A 276 22.03 -10.10 14.72
CA GLY A 276 23.34 -9.61 15.14
C GLY A 276 24.17 -9.00 14.02
N LEU A 277 23.61 -8.85 12.82
CA LEU A 277 24.23 -8.08 11.76
C LEU A 277 23.93 -6.60 11.93
N GLU A 278 24.90 -5.75 11.62
CA GLU A 278 24.80 -4.30 11.74
C GLU A 278 24.93 -3.63 10.36
N GLY A 279 24.19 -2.55 10.15
CA GLY A 279 24.31 -1.71 8.96
C GLY A 279 23.97 -2.41 7.64
N PHE A 280 23.30 -3.57 7.66
CA PHE A 280 22.87 -4.27 6.45
C PHE A 280 21.65 -3.60 5.79
N GLU A 281 21.55 -3.82 4.49
CA GLU A 281 20.42 -3.38 3.67
C GLU A 281 19.83 -4.57 2.90
N ILE A 282 18.61 -4.40 2.40
CA ILE A 282 18.01 -5.40 1.51
C ILE A 282 18.79 -5.42 0.19
N GLY A 283 19.08 -6.62 -0.31
CA GLY A 283 19.94 -6.82 -1.46
C GLY A 283 21.42 -7.05 -1.11
N ASP A 284 21.82 -6.86 0.17
CA ASP A 284 23.14 -7.26 0.63
C ASP A 284 23.23 -8.80 0.71
N THR A 285 24.42 -9.33 0.54
CA THR A 285 24.67 -10.78 0.62
C THR A 285 25.45 -11.13 1.88
N VAL A 286 24.91 -12.06 2.66
CA VAL A 286 25.67 -12.76 3.70
C VAL A 286 26.48 -13.86 3.01
N ALA A 287 27.79 -13.75 3.04
CA ALA A 287 28.72 -14.63 2.32
C ALA A 287 29.78 -15.24 3.26
N ASP A 288 30.56 -16.15 2.70
CA ASP A 288 31.69 -16.76 3.38
C ASP A 288 32.68 -15.72 3.90
N PHE A 289 33.33 -16.04 5.04
CA PHE A 289 34.24 -15.12 5.71
C PHE A 289 35.56 -14.90 4.95
N GLU A 290 36.08 -15.93 4.28
CA GLU A 290 37.37 -15.89 3.60
C GLU A 290 37.24 -15.61 2.10
N ASN A 291 36.23 -16.22 1.47
CA ASN A 291 35.97 -16.10 0.04
C ASN A 291 34.55 -15.54 -0.20
N PRO A 292 34.33 -14.26 0.08
CA PRO A 292 33.01 -13.67 -0.06
C PRO A 292 32.61 -13.51 -1.54
N GLU A 293 31.46 -14.04 -1.91
CA GLU A 293 30.84 -13.88 -3.21
C GLU A 293 29.49 -13.20 -3.06
N ALA A 294 29.31 -12.03 -3.66
CA ALA A 294 28.06 -11.31 -3.67
C ALA A 294 27.07 -11.90 -4.68
N LEU A 295 25.81 -12.02 -4.30
CA LEU A 295 24.71 -12.28 -5.23
C LEU A 295 24.33 -10.99 -5.96
N PRO A 296 23.70 -11.09 -7.15
CA PRO A 296 23.12 -9.92 -7.79
C PRO A 296 22.18 -9.19 -6.83
N PRO A 297 22.38 -7.88 -6.63
CA PRO A 297 21.55 -7.12 -5.73
C PRO A 297 20.11 -7.05 -6.26
N ILE A 298 19.14 -7.10 -5.36
CA ILE A 298 17.74 -6.83 -5.71
C ILE A 298 17.64 -5.34 -6.04
N GLU A 299 17.16 -5.01 -7.23
CA GLU A 299 16.86 -3.64 -7.58
C GLU A 299 15.63 -3.19 -6.78
N VAL A 300 15.80 -2.15 -5.99
CA VAL A 300 14.68 -1.50 -5.30
C VAL A 300 14.28 -0.31 -6.13
N ASP A 301 13.03 -0.30 -6.61
CA ASP A 301 12.50 0.84 -7.36
C ASP A 301 12.70 2.14 -6.58
N GLU A 302 13.10 3.17 -7.28
CA GLU A 302 13.27 4.49 -6.69
C GLU A 302 11.92 5.10 -6.31
N PRO A 303 11.88 5.94 -5.25
CA PRO A 303 10.69 6.70 -4.93
C PRO A 303 10.23 7.55 -6.12
N THR A 304 8.93 7.56 -6.38
CA THR A 304 8.31 8.36 -7.45
C THR A 304 7.65 9.64 -6.91
N MET A 305 7.43 9.71 -5.61
CA MET A 305 6.76 10.83 -4.96
C MET A 305 7.52 11.36 -3.77
N SER A 306 7.28 12.64 -3.45
CA SER A 306 7.76 13.28 -2.24
C SER A 306 6.64 14.08 -1.57
N MET A 307 6.72 14.22 -0.26
CA MET A 307 5.77 15.00 0.54
C MET A 307 6.51 15.74 1.64
N LEU A 308 6.05 16.96 1.91
CA LEU A 308 6.56 17.76 3.01
C LEU A 308 5.89 17.35 4.33
N PHE A 309 6.69 16.99 5.33
CA PHE A 309 6.26 16.74 6.71
C PHE A 309 6.76 17.85 7.59
N CYS A 310 5.88 18.48 8.35
CA CYS A 310 6.21 19.57 9.27
C CYS A 310 5.61 19.30 10.65
N ILE A 311 6.17 19.94 11.67
CA ILE A 311 5.50 20.00 12.97
C ILE A 311 4.17 20.74 12.84
N ASN A 312 3.21 20.41 13.70
CA ASN A 312 1.97 21.17 13.78
C ASN A 312 2.27 22.55 14.41
N ASN A 313 1.95 23.61 13.68
CA ASN A 313 2.06 25.01 14.15
C ASN A 313 0.70 25.72 14.11
N SER A 314 -0.40 24.96 14.13
CA SER A 314 -1.75 25.52 14.15
C SER A 314 -2.09 26.13 15.52
N PRO A 315 -3.14 26.96 15.62
CA PRO A 315 -3.64 27.44 16.91
C PRO A 315 -4.09 26.34 17.88
N PHE A 316 -4.25 25.10 17.38
CA PHE A 316 -4.62 23.91 18.17
C PHE A 316 -3.43 23.02 18.50
N PHE A 317 -2.21 23.46 18.25
CA PHE A 317 -0.99 22.75 18.59
C PHE A 317 -0.98 22.21 20.02
N GLY A 318 -0.65 20.93 20.19
CA GLY A 318 -0.51 20.27 21.48
C GLY A 318 -1.81 19.96 22.21
N LYS A 319 -2.99 20.22 21.60
CA LYS A 319 -4.28 19.90 22.24
C LYS A 319 -4.60 18.39 22.23
N GLU A 320 -4.15 17.67 21.24
CA GLU A 320 -4.58 16.29 21.00
C GLU A 320 -3.43 15.28 21.01
N GLY A 321 -2.24 15.64 20.53
CA GLY A 321 -1.10 14.75 20.42
C GLY A 321 -0.12 14.82 21.57
N LYS A 322 0.65 13.74 21.73
CA LYS A 322 1.74 13.64 22.72
C LYS A 322 3.09 14.05 22.13
N PHE A 323 3.31 13.76 20.84
CA PHE A 323 4.55 13.96 20.14
C PHE A 323 4.40 15.11 19.14
N VAL A 324 4.89 16.28 19.50
CA VAL A 324 4.61 17.54 18.77
C VAL A 324 5.86 18.31 18.34
N THR A 325 7.06 17.85 18.70
CA THR A 325 8.32 18.54 18.42
C THR A 325 9.02 18.00 17.18
N SER A 326 9.87 18.81 16.54
CA SER A 326 10.70 18.41 15.40
C SER A 326 11.64 17.26 15.73
N ARG A 327 12.13 17.18 16.97
CA ARG A 327 12.94 16.06 17.43
C ARG A 327 12.15 14.76 17.45
N HIS A 328 10.94 14.75 18.00
CA HIS A 328 10.06 13.58 17.98
C HIS A 328 9.78 13.11 16.55
N LEU A 329 9.48 14.06 15.66
CA LEU A 329 9.22 13.76 14.26
C LEU A 329 10.45 13.17 13.57
N LYS A 330 11.63 13.74 13.79
CA LYS A 330 12.91 13.26 13.27
C LYS A 330 13.21 11.85 13.76
N ASP A 331 13.21 11.63 15.08
CA ASP A 331 13.51 10.33 15.69
C ASP A 331 12.55 9.24 15.19
N ARG A 332 11.28 9.60 14.95
CA ARG A 332 10.28 8.66 14.41
C ARG A 332 10.53 8.33 12.95
N LEU A 333 10.86 9.32 12.13
CA LEU A 333 11.20 9.12 10.71
C LEU A 333 12.49 8.31 10.56
N GLU A 334 13.50 8.55 11.39
CA GLU A 334 14.73 7.75 11.41
C GLU A 334 14.45 6.29 11.75
N LYS A 335 13.61 6.02 12.75
CA LYS A 335 13.14 4.65 13.06
C LYS A 335 12.36 3.99 11.91
N GLU A 336 11.61 4.79 11.15
CA GLU A 336 10.92 4.25 9.98
C GLU A 336 11.89 3.86 8.87
N LEU A 337 12.95 4.64 8.65
CA LEU A 337 14.01 4.30 7.69
C LEU A 337 14.74 2.99 8.04
N GLU A 338 14.79 2.62 9.33
CA GLU A 338 15.35 1.33 9.74
C GLU A 338 14.49 0.14 9.27
N LYS A 339 13.20 0.35 9.09
CA LYS A 339 12.22 -0.70 8.74
C LYS A 339 11.80 -0.69 7.27
N ASN A 340 11.80 0.48 6.67
CA ASN A 340 11.24 0.72 5.33
C ASN A 340 12.27 1.33 4.39
N LEU A 341 12.88 0.51 3.55
CA LEU A 341 13.92 0.93 2.61
C LEU A 341 13.39 1.63 1.35
N ALA A 342 12.09 1.51 1.08
CA ALA A 342 11.45 2.25 0.00
C ALA A 342 11.22 3.74 0.36
N LEU A 343 11.47 4.10 1.63
CA LEU A 343 11.34 5.45 2.13
C LEU A 343 12.71 6.15 2.13
N ARG A 344 12.74 7.42 1.78
CA ARG A 344 13.91 8.28 1.99
C ARG A 344 13.47 9.56 2.69
N VAL A 345 14.29 10.10 3.57
CA VAL A 345 13.99 11.34 4.29
C VAL A 345 15.16 12.30 4.11
N LYS A 346 14.84 13.55 3.75
CA LYS A 346 15.81 14.66 3.68
C LYS A 346 15.32 15.81 4.52
N PRO A 347 16.24 16.65 5.04
CA PRO A 347 15.85 17.92 5.67
C PRO A 347 14.99 18.75 4.68
N GLY A 348 13.95 19.38 5.20
CA GLY A 348 13.10 20.28 4.44
C GLY A 348 13.65 21.69 4.35
N PRO A 349 12.87 22.62 3.77
CA PRO A 349 13.28 24.02 3.63
C PRO A 349 13.43 24.75 4.97
N ASN A 350 12.77 24.28 6.02
CA ASN A 350 12.84 24.85 7.37
C ASN A 350 13.39 23.80 8.35
N ALA A 351 13.95 24.25 9.47
CA ALA A 351 14.53 23.37 10.50
C ALA A 351 13.51 22.37 11.09
N ASP A 352 12.23 22.70 11.07
CA ASP A 352 11.12 21.90 11.61
C ASP A 352 10.36 21.13 10.53
N SER A 353 11.00 20.92 9.38
CA SER A 353 10.40 20.23 8.24
C SER A 353 11.29 19.16 7.64
N PHE A 354 10.67 18.13 7.05
CA PHE A 354 11.32 17.01 6.39
C PHE A 354 10.66 16.74 5.06
N ILE A 355 11.44 16.42 4.04
CA ILE A 355 10.92 15.91 2.75
C ILE A 355 11.01 14.39 2.82
N VAL A 356 9.85 13.76 2.80
CA VAL A 356 9.71 12.31 2.83
C VAL A 356 9.41 11.82 1.43
N TYR A 357 10.22 10.89 0.93
CA TYR A 357 10.11 10.29 -0.39
C TYR A 357 9.52 8.90 -0.26
N GLY A 358 8.55 8.56 -1.09
CA GLY A 358 7.88 7.26 -1.11
C GLY A 358 7.46 6.87 -2.53
N ARG A 359 6.92 5.66 -2.68
CA ARG A 359 6.51 5.14 -3.99
C ARG A 359 5.19 5.67 -4.48
N GLY A 360 4.25 5.91 -3.56
CA GLY A 360 2.91 6.38 -3.89
C GLY A 360 2.23 7.08 -2.73
N VAL A 361 1.04 7.62 -2.98
CA VAL A 361 0.24 8.32 -1.96
C VAL A 361 -0.17 7.35 -0.85
N LEU A 362 -0.55 6.11 -1.18
CA LEU A 362 -0.95 5.11 -0.19
C LEU A 362 0.21 4.76 0.75
N HIS A 363 1.42 4.59 0.22
CA HIS A 363 2.60 4.31 1.04
C HIS A 363 2.86 5.42 2.07
N LEU A 364 2.78 6.69 1.64
CA LEU A 364 2.97 7.84 2.53
C LEU A 364 1.80 8.02 3.51
N SER A 365 0.57 7.74 3.10
CA SER A 365 -0.61 7.84 3.97
C SER A 365 -0.62 6.79 5.08
N VAL A 366 -0.15 5.57 4.79
CA VAL A 366 0.05 4.53 5.80
C VAL A 366 1.02 4.99 6.89
N LEU A 367 2.14 5.61 6.49
CA LEU A 367 3.09 6.18 7.45
C LEU A 367 2.44 7.27 8.33
N ILE A 368 1.72 8.21 7.71
CA ILE A 368 1.04 9.31 8.42
C ILE A 368 -0.01 8.75 9.39
N GLU A 369 -0.82 7.78 8.96
CA GLU A 369 -1.85 7.20 9.80
C GLU A 369 -1.25 6.38 10.96
N THR A 370 -0.14 5.68 10.74
CA THR A 370 0.60 5.00 11.80
C THR A 370 1.10 6.00 12.84
N MET A 371 1.71 7.10 12.40
CA MET A 371 2.18 8.16 13.30
C MET A 371 1.02 8.81 14.07
N ARG A 372 -0.11 9.04 13.39
CA ARG A 372 -1.33 9.55 14.02
C ARG A 372 -1.79 8.67 15.18
N ARG A 373 -1.83 7.36 14.99
CA ARG A 373 -2.22 6.37 16.02
C ARG A 373 -1.20 6.26 17.16
N GLU A 374 0.07 6.47 16.87
CA GLU A 374 1.12 6.56 17.87
C GLU A 374 1.02 7.84 18.75
N GLY A 375 0.19 8.81 18.36
CA GLY A 375 -0.05 10.04 19.11
C GLY A 375 0.73 11.25 18.64
N PHE A 376 1.20 11.25 17.39
CA PHE A 376 1.86 12.40 16.77
C PHE A 376 0.85 13.44 16.28
N GLU A 377 1.23 14.72 16.39
CA GLU A 377 0.63 15.82 15.64
C GLU A 377 1.63 16.31 14.60
N LEU A 378 1.20 16.34 13.36
CA LEU A 378 2.02 16.80 12.24
C LEU A 378 1.17 17.50 11.19
N GLN A 379 1.85 18.20 10.30
CA GLN A 379 1.25 18.77 9.10
C GLN A 379 1.95 18.22 7.88
N VAL A 380 1.19 17.92 6.85
CA VAL A 380 1.71 17.38 5.62
C VAL A 380 1.27 18.22 4.43
N GLY A 381 2.20 18.44 3.51
CA GLY A 381 1.94 19.16 2.28
C GLY A 381 1.43 18.26 1.17
N GLN A 382 1.10 18.87 0.04
CA GLN A 382 0.65 18.17 -1.15
C GLN A 382 1.73 17.17 -1.63
N PRO A 383 1.35 15.94 -2.01
CA PRO A 383 2.24 15.01 -2.69
C PRO A 383 2.76 15.60 -4.01
N LYS A 384 4.08 15.51 -4.23
CA LYS A 384 4.73 15.96 -5.47
C LYS A 384 5.39 14.77 -6.16
N VAL A 385 5.08 14.61 -7.43
CA VAL A 385 5.73 13.62 -8.29
C VAL A 385 7.17 14.07 -8.59
N LEU A 386 8.09 13.13 -8.62
CA LEU A 386 9.51 13.39 -8.86
C LEU A 386 9.84 13.28 -10.34
N ASP A 387 10.24 14.38 -10.93
CA ASP A 387 10.75 14.42 -12.29
C ASP A 387 12.24 14.05 -12.32
N LYS A 388 12.68 13.49 -13.44
CA LYS A 388 14.09 13.18 -13.72
C LYS A 388 14.56 13.96 -14.95
N VAL A 389 15.85 14.27 -15.01
CA VAL A 389 16.45 14.80 -16.22
C VAL A 389 17.17 13.65 -16.94
N ILE A 390 16.66 13.23 -18.09
CA ILE A 390 17.21 12.16 -18.91
C ILE A 390 17.62 12.76 -20.24
N GLY A 391 18.90 12.61 -20.61
CA GLY A 391 19.43 13.20 -21.85
C GLY A 391 19.30 14.73 -21.94
N GLY A 392 19.28 15.43 -20.80
CA GLY A 392 19.12 16.89 -20.77
C GLY A 392 17.66 17.37 -20.86
N GLN A 393 16.70 16.47 -20.98
CA GLN A 393 15.28 16.76 -21.05
C GLN A 393 14.58 16.41 -19.73
N ARG A 394 13.66 17.26 -19.26
CA ARG A 394 12.80 16.98 -18.11
C ARG A 394 11.82 15.87 -18.46
N CYS A 395 11.88 14.77 -17.75
CA CYS A 395 11.03 13.61 -17.89
C CYS A 395 10.22 13.40 -16.61
N GLU A 396 8.98 12.97 -16.78
CA GLU A 396 8.08 12.62 -15.68
C GLU A 396 7.75 11.12 -15.70
N PRO A 397 7.42 10.51 -14.56
CA PRO A 397 7.02 9.12 -14.52
C PRO A 397 5.65 8.94 -15.19
N ILE A 398 5.58 7.95 -16.07
CA ILE A 398 4.36 7.52 -16.76
C ILE A 398 3.91 6.19 -16.19
N GLU A 399 2.63 6.10 -15.92
CA GLU A 399 2.01 4.88 -15.43
C GLU A 399 1.04 4.31 -16.46
N MET A 400 1.02 2.98 -16.54
CA MET A 400 -0.04 2.27 -17.22
C MET A 400 -1.23 2.20 -16.27
N LEU A 401 -2.30 2.88 -16.64
CA LEU A 401 -3.57 2.90 -15.93
C LEU A 401 -4.52 1.92 -16.58
N THR A 402 -5.06 1.00 -15.79
CA THR A 402 -6.07 0.03 -16.21
C THR A 402 -7.39 0.35 -15.50
N ILE A 403 -8.48 0.40 -16.27
CA ILE A 403 -9.82 0.67 -15.75
C ILE A 403 -10.77 -0.37 -16.31
N ASP A 404 -11.46 -1.10 -15.43
CA ASP A 404 -12.57 -1.99 -15.78
C ASP A 404 -13.88 -1.39 -15.26
N LEU A 405 -14.84 -1.14 -16.15
CA LEU A 405 -16.07 -0.45 -15.80
C LEU A 405 -17.23 -0.86 -16.73
N PRO A 406 -18.51 -0.67 -16.30
CA PRO A 406 -19.66 -0.89 -17.16
C PRO A 406 -19.65 0.02 -18.40
N ASP A 407 -20.15 -0.48 -19.51
CA ASP A 407 -20.11 0.18 -20.82
C ASP A 407 -20.72 1.59 -20.82
N GLU A 408 -21.73 1.84 -20.00
CA GLU A 408 -22.41 3.14 -19.91
C GLU A 408 -21.49 4.27 -19.41
N PHE A 409 -20.40 3.95 -18.68
CA PHE A 409 -19.48 4.94 -18.11
C PHE A 409 -18.21 5.15 -18.93
N VAL A 410 -17.99 4.37 -20.00
CA VAL A 410 -16.76 4.38 -20.81
C VAL A 410 -16.40 5.77 -21.33
N GLY A 411 -17.37 6.45 -21.95
CA GLY A 411 -17.12 7.79 -22.52
C GLY A 411 -16.68 8.81 -21.47
N ARG A 412 -17.29 8.76 -20.28
CA ARG A 412 -16.96 9.66 -19.17
C ARG A 412 -15.57 9.36 -18.58
N ALA A 413 -15.22 8.08 -18.47
CA ALA A 413 -13.88 7.68 -17.99
C ALA A 413 -12.78 8.13 -18.96
N ILE A 414 -12.97 7.92 -20.28
CA ILE A 414 -12.01 8.37 -21.30
C ILE A 414 -11.82 9.89 -21.25
N GLU A 415 -12.90 10.66 -21.13
CA GLU A 415 -12.82 12.12 -20.99
C GLU A 415 -12.00 12.53 -19.77
N MET A 416 -12.30 11.94 -18.60
CA MET A 416 -11.61 12.25 -17.35
C MET A 416 -10.12 11.95 -17.39
N VAL A 417 -9.72 10.84 -18.00
CA VAL A 417 -8.31 10.44 -18.15
C VAL A 417 -7.59 11.32 -19.18
N THR A 418 -8.23 11.62 -20.31
CA THR A 418 -7.64 12.43 -21.37
C THR A 418 -7.41 13.89 -20.94
N ARG A 419 -8.31 14.48 -20.16
CA ARG A 419 -8.09 15.81 -19.53
C ARG A 419 -6.85 15.85 -18.64
N ARG A 420 -6.43 14.71 -18.10
CA ARG A 420 -5.25 14.55 -17.27
C ARG A 420 -4.02 14.08 -18.05
N LYS A 421 -4.01 14.28 -19.37
CA LYS A 421 -2.92 13.90 -20.30
C LYS A 421 -2.71 12.39 -20.42
N GLY A 422 -3.72 11.57 -20.08
CA GLY A 422 -3.71 10.14 -20.34
C GLY A 422 -3.99 9.87 -21.83
N ALA A 423 -3.24 8.94 -22.40
CA ALA A 423 -3.41 8.46 -23.78
C ALA A 423 -3.99 7.04 -23.75
N LEU A 424 -5.11 6.83 -24.42
CA LEU A 424 -5.72 5.49 -24.54
C LEU A 424 -4.82 4.60 -25.41
N ILE A 425 -4.47 3.45 -24.88
CA ILE A 425 -3.64 2.42 -25.54
C ILE A 425 -4.50 1.29 -26.06
N GLN A 426 -5.39 0.78 -25.22
CA GLN A 426 -6.25 -0.35 -25.56
C GLN A 426 -7.66 -0.17 -24.99
N MET A 427 -8.63 -0.66 -25.75
CA MET A 427 -10.03 -0.76 -25.33
C MET A 427 -10.58 -2.11 -25.77
N GLU A 428 -11.08 -2.88 -24.82
CA GLU A 428 -11.60 -4.22 -25.05
C GLU A 428 -12.98 -4.35 -24.36
N ASN A 429 -13.99 -4.72 -25.14
CA ASN A 429 -15.32 -4.98 -24.58
C ASN A 429 -15.42 -6.45 -24.12
N ARG A 430 -15.83 -6.65 -22.87
CA ARG A 430 -15.97 -7.96 -22.22
C ARG A 430 -17.40 -8.19 -21.74
N GLY A 431 -18.31 -8.21 -22.70
CA GLY A 431 -19.74 -8.41 -22.42
C GLY A 431 -20.43 -7.12 -21.97
N ASP A 432 -20.71 -6.97 -20.68
CA ASP A 432 -21.36 -5.80 -20.07
C ASP A 432 -20.35 -4.81 -19.47
N ARG A 433 -19.08 -5.12 -19.55
CA ARG A 433 -17.97 -4.29 -19.04
C ARG A 433 -16.92 -4.05 -20.11
N THR A 434 -16.31 -2.88 -20.06
CA THR A 434 -15.19 -2.52 -20.94
C THR A 434 -13.90 -2.39 -20.14
N HIS A 435 -12.85 -3.00 -20.65
CA HIS A 435 -11.47 -2.88 -20.19
C HIS A 435 -10.75 -1.77 -20.96
N LEU A 436 -10.16 -0.81 -20.24
CA LEU A 436 -9.42 0.32 -20.80
C LEU A 436 -8.00 0.35 -20.27
N GLU A 437 -7.02 0.51 -21.16
CA GLU A 437 -5.63 0.75 -20.77
C GLU A 437 -5.16 2.13 -21.28
N PHE A 438 -4.50 2.89 -20.41
CA PHE A 438 -3.97 4.22 -20.71
C PHE A 438 -2.51 4.36 -20.26
N ASP A 439 -1.74 5.17 -20.98
CA ASP A 439 -0.50 5.74 -20.48
C ASP A 439 -0.76 7.14 -19.92
N ILE A 440 -0.60 7.33 -18.62
CA ILE A 440 -0.90 8.58 -17.92
C ILE A 440 0.28 9.03 -17.06
N PRO A 441 0.60 10.34 -17.00
CA PRO A 441 1.55 10.86 -16.03
C PRO A 441 1.12 10.57 -14.59
N SER A 442 2.04 10.14 -13.72
CA SER A 442 1.71 9.83 -12.31
C SER A 442 1.00 10.97 -11.59
N ARG A 443 1.31 12.23 -11.94
CA ARG A 443 0.59 13.41 -11.40
C ARG A 443 -0.86 13.51 -11.88
N GLY A 444 -1.22 12.86 -12.98
CA GLY A 444 -2.58 12.77 -13.50
C GLY A 444 -3.47 11.78 -12.73
N LEU A 445 -2.86 10.85 -12.00
CA LEU A 445 -3.58 9.88 -11.16
C LEU A 445 -4.12 10.48 -9.87
N MET A 446 -3.53 11.59 -9.40
CA MET A 446 -3.96 12.22 -8.15
C MET A 446 -5.44 12.63 -8.22
N GLY A 447 -6.26 12.07 -7.31
CA GLY A 447 -7.71 12.27 -7.25
C GLY A 447 -8.50 11.64 -8.41
N LEU A 448 -7.84 10.98 -9.37
CA LEU A 448 -8.54 10.33 -10.50
C LEU A 448 -9.37 9.15 -10.03
N ARG A 449 -8.83 8.31 -9.14
CA ARG A 449 -9.53 7.13 -8.62
C ARG A 449 -10.83 7.51 -7.94
N SER A 450 -10.80 8.45 -7.00
CA SER A 450 -11.98 8.92 -6.28
C SER A 450 -13.03 9.52 -7.23
N ASN A 451 -12.56 10.29 -8.21
CA ASN A 451 -13.45 10.87 -9.22
C ASN A 451 -14.08 9.82 -10.14
N LEU A 452 -13.32 8.79 -10.55
CA LEU A 452 -13.85 7.67 -11.35
C LEU A 452 -14.87 6.87 -10.54
N LEU A 453 -14.56 6.50 -9.29
CA LEU A 453 -15.52 5.79 -8.44
C LEU A 453 -16.82 6.57 -8.24
N THR A 454 -16.73 7.88 -8.00
CA THR A 454 -17.92 8.74 -7.92
C THR A 454 -18.69 8.78 -9.24
N ALA A 455 -17.98 8.88 -10.36
CA ALA A 455 -18.59 8.97 -11.70
C ALA A 455 -19.26 7.68 -12.16
N THR A 456 -18.78 6.54 -11.65
CA THR A 456 -19.26 5.19 -11.98
C THR A 456 -20.06 4.54 -10.84
N GLN A 457 -20.50 5.33 -9.86
CA GLN A 457 -21.29 4.86 -8.70
C GLN A 457 -20.60 3.75 -7.88
N GLY A 458 -19.25 3.72 -7.91
CA GLY A 458 -18.46 2.73 -7.23
C GLY A 458 -18.10 1.48 -8.05
N GLU A 459 -18.59 1.37 -9.28
CA GLU A 459 -18.45 0.15 -10.10
C GLU A 459 -17.14 0.06 -10.89
N ALA A 460 -16.38 1.15 -11.02
CA ALA A 460 -15.08 1.10 -11.68
C ALA A 460 -14.02 0.41 -10.82
N VAL A 461 -13.28 -0.51 -11.42
CA VAL A 461 -12.05 -1.06 -10.85
C VAL A 461 -10.88 -0.36 -11.49
N VAL A 462 -10.02 0.25 -10.68
CA VAL A 462 -8.90 1.09 -11.14
C VAL A 462 -7.60 0.56 -10.57
N ALA A 463 -6.64 0.26 -11.45
CA ALA A 463 -5.27 -0.11 -11.08
C ALA A 463 -4.26 0.66 -11.93
N HIS A 464 -3.07 0.85 -11.41
CA HIS A 464 -2.00 1.52 -12.14
C HIS A 464 -0.64 0.93 -11.78
N ARG A 465 0.33 1.06 -12.68
CA ARG A 465 1.72 0.63 -12.47
C ARG A 465 2.69 1.56 -13.18
N LEU A 466 3.87 1.76 -12.62
CA LEU A 466 4.94 2.53 -13.28
C LEU A 466 5.38 1.80 -14.56
N LYS A 467 5.35 2.52 -15.69
CA LYS A 467 5.82 2.04 -16.99
C LYS A 467 7.25 2.49 -17.27
N GLY A 468 7.57 3.73 -16.87
CA GLY A 468 8.87 4.34 -17.12
C GLY A 468 8.82 5.85 -17.04
N TYR A 469 9.79 6.52 -17.66
CA TYR A 469 9.88 7.97 -17.69
C TYR A 469 9.78 8.46 -19.12
N GLU A 470 8.92 9.45 -19.37
CA GLU A 470 8.75 10.09 -20.67
C GLU A 470 8.91 11.63 -20.54
N PRO A 471 9.12 12.35 -21.64
CA PRO A 471 9.17 13.81 -21.62
C PRO A 471 7.91 14.41 -21.01
N TYR A 472 8.09 15.50 -20.25
CA TYR A 472 7.01 16.20 -19.55
C TYR A 472 5.86 16.59 -20.50
N LYS A 473 4.64 16.14 -20.23
CA LYS A 473 3.45 16.29 -21.12
C LYS A 473 2.67 17.61 -20.93
N GLY A 474 3.28 18.61 -20.28
CA GLY A 474 2.64 19.91 -20.03
C GLY A 474 1.76 19.91 -18.79
N ASP A 475 1.16 21.05 -18.46
CA ASP A 475 0.38 21.22 -17.23
C ASP A 475 -0.93 20.43 -17.26
N ILE A 476 -1.33 19.94 -16.09
CA ILE A 476 -2.60 19.25 -15.86
C ILE A 476 -3.44 20.13 -14.94
N GLU A 477 -4.66 20.42 -15.38
CA GLU A 477 -5.64 21.07 -14.52
C GLU A 477 -5.99 20.16 -13.34
N ARG A 478 -5.71 20.67 -12.14
CA ARG A 478 -6.09 20.03 -10.89
C ARG A 478 -7.45 20.57 -10.44
N ARG A 479 -7.68 20.71 -9.15
CA ARG A 479 -8.90 21.32 -8.62
C ARG A 479 -9.09 22.73 -9.15
N THR A 480 -10.20 22.99 -9.83
CA THR A 480 -10.57 24.32 -10.34
C THR A 480 -11.23 25.19 -9.27
N ASN A 481 -11.90 24.58 -8.32
CA ASN A 481 -12.64 25.27 -7.26
C ASN A 481 -11.70 25.80 -6.16
N GLY A 482 -11.95 27.01 -5.69
CA GLY A 482 -11.28 27.61 -4.56
C GLY A 482 -11.71 27.02 -3.21
N SER A 483 -11.13 27.49 -2.14
CA SER A 483 -11.43 27.10 -0.77
C SER A 483 -12.31 28.12 -0.05
N LEU A 484 -13.23 27.64 0.79
CA LEU A 484 -13.86 28.44 1.84
C LEU A 484 -12.94 28.44 3.06
N VAL A 485 -12.40 29.61 3.41
CA VAL A 485 -11.38 29.75 4.46
C VAL A 485 -11.97 30.52 5.64
N SER A 486 -11.78 30.01 6.86
CA SER A 486 -12.27 30.68 8.06
C SER A 486 -11.54 32.00 8.31
N LEU A 487 -12.31 33.06 8.60
CA LEU A 487 -11.81 34.38 8.96
C LEU A 487 -11.38 34.48 10.42
N GLU A 488 -12.05 33.74 11.30
CA GLU A 488 -11.90 33.87 12.76
C GLU A 488 -11.76 32.51 13.42
N THR A 489 -11.19 32.51 14.63
CA THR A 489 -11.15 31.35 15.52
C THR A 489 -12.40 31.35 16.40
N GLY A 490 -13.10 30.22 16.46
CA GLY A 490 -14.32 30.09 17.28
C GLY A 490 -15.09 28.81 16.96
N LEU A 491 -16.36 28.77 17.35
CA LEU A 491 -17.27 27.66 17.05
C LEU A 491 -18.07 27.95 15.77
N SER A 492 -18.16 26.98 14.90
CA SER A 492 -19.02 27.03 13.71
C SER A 492 -20.50 27.07 14.12
N VAL A 493 -21.29 27.96 13.52
CA VAL A 493 -22.68 28.20 13.86
C VAL A 493 -23.58 27.84 12.66
N ALA A 494 -24.57 26.96 12.90
CA ALA A 494 -25.51 26.50 11.86
C ALA A 494 -26.17 27.66 11.07
N TYR A 495 -26.56 28.73 11.77
CA TYR A 495 -27.16 29.91 11.16
C TYR A 495 -26.24 30.64 10.14
N SER A 496 -24.94 30.70 10.42
CA SER A 496 -23.98 31.33 9.50
C SER A 496 -23.64 30.42 8.33
N MET A 497 -23.57 29.12 8.58
CA MET A 497 -23.35 28.10 7.54
C MET A 497 -24.53 28.06 6.54
N ASP A 498 -25.76 28.10 7.05
CA ASP A 498 -26.97 28.15 6.24
C ASP A 498 -26.99 29.32 5.23
N LYS A 499 -26.60 30.50 5.66
CA LYS A 499 -26.50 31.69 4.80
C LYS A 499 -25.41 31.59 3.74
N LEU A 500 -24.48 30.68 3.88
CA LEU A 500 -23.34 30.52 2.99
C LEU A 500 -23.41 29.26 2.14
N GLN A 501 -24.51 28.49 2.20
CA GLN A 501 -24.69 27.27 1.42
C GLN A 501 -24.55 27.48 -0.09
N ASP A 502 -25.05 28.60 -0.61
CA ASP A 502 -24.92 28.97 -2.03
C ASP A 502 -23.47 29.24 -2.47
N ARG A 503 -22.55 29.43 -1.52
CA ARG A 503 -21.14 29.71 -1.80
C ARG A 503 -20.28 28.47 -1.98
N GLY A 504 -20.74 27.32 -1.45
CA GLY A 504 -19.98 26.08 -1.55
C GLY A 504 -20.47 25.00 -0.60
N ARG A 505 -19.69 23.92 -0.53
CA ARG A 505 -19.96 22.77 0.35
C ARG A 505 -19.00 22.78 1.54
N PHE A 506 -19.52 22.51 2.72
CA PHE A 506 -18.71 22.47 3.94
C PHE A 506 -18.07 21.10 4.18
N PHE A 507 -16.92 21.10 4.86
CA PHE A 507 -16.20 19.91 5.34
C PHE A 507 -16.40 19.65 6.82
N ILE A 508 -17.09 20.54 7.52
CA ILE A 508 -17.29 20.50 8.97
C ILE A 508 -18.77 20.60 9.30
N GLU A 509 -19.12 20.09 10.48
CA GLU A 509 -20.45 20.23 11.06
C GLU A 509 -20.58 21.53 11.87
N PRO A 510 -21.82 21.99 12.17
CA PRO A 510 -22.06 23.03 13.16
C PRO A 510 -21.58 22.61 14.56
N GLY A 511 -21.09 23.58 15.35
CA GLY A 511 -20.62 23.32 16.71
C GLY A 511 -19.18 22.81 16.82
N VAL A 512 -18.44 22.75 15.71
CA VAL A 512 -17.03 22.37 15.69
C VAL A 512 -16.14 23.58 15.93
N GLU A 513 -15.09 23.44 16.77
CA GLU A 513 -14.06 24.47 16.94
C GLU A 513 -13.22 24.59 15.66
N ILE A 514 -13.06 25.82 15.19
CA ILE A 514 -12.25 26.18 14.01
C ILE A 514 -11.29 27.31 14.34
N TYR A 515 -10.30 27.50 13.49
CA TYR A 515 -9.36 28.62 13.63
C TYR A 515 -9.21 29.42 12.33
N GLU A 516 -8.69 30.65 12.45
CA GLU A 516 -8.38 31.52 11.31
C GLU A 516 -7.44 30.80 10.31
N GLY A 517 -7.80 30.82 9.02
CA GLY A 517 -7.01 30.17 7.97
C GLY A 517 -7.28 28.68 7.80
N GLN A 518 -8.16 28.07 8.60
CA GLN A 518 -8.65 26.71 8.36
C GLN A 518 -9.53 26.68 7.11
N VAL A 519 -9.32 25.68 6.24
CA VAL A 519 -10.20 25.41 5.09
C VAL A 519 -11.40 24.64 5.60
N VAL A 520 -12.57 25.25 5.54
CA VAL A 520 -13.82 24.73 6.12
C VAL A 520 -14.81 24.25 5.06
N GLY A 521 -14.46 24.43 3.77
CA GLY A 521 -15.29 23.99 2.67
C GLY A 521 -14.68 24.25 1.31
N GLU A 522 -15.33 23.77 0.26
CA GLU A 522 -15.03 24.05 -1.14
C GLU A 522 -15.89 25.18 -1.65
N HIS A 523 -15.28 26.16 -2.33
CA HIS A 523 -16.00 27.26 -2.95
C HIS A 523 -16.52 26.86 -4.33
N THR A 524 -17.65 27.37 -4.76
CA THR A 524 -18.23 27.12 -6.11
C THR A 524 -17.48 27.83 -7.24
N ARG A 525 -16.52 28.72 -6.93
CA ARG A 525 -15.73 29.49 -7.90
C ARG A 525 -14.24 29.16 -7.71
N GLU A 526 -13.43 29.48 -8.70
CA GLU A 526 -11.99 29.20 -8.74
C GLU A 526 -11.17 29.90 -7.63
N ARG A 527 -11.63 31.06 -7.13
CA ARG A 527 -10.91 31.83 -6.12
C ARG A 527 -11.33 31.46 -4.72
N ASP A 528 -10.38 31.48 -3.81
CA ASP A 528 -10.65 31.33 -2.39
C ASP A 528 -11.56 32.44 -1.86
N LEU A 529 -12.43 32.06 -0.94
CA LEU A 529 -13.33 32.97 -0.26
C LEU A 529 -13.15 32.87 1.25
N THR A 530 -12.71 33.97 1.86
CA THR A 530 -12.64 34.07 3.33
C THR A 530 -14.04 34.35 3.88
N ILE A 531 -14.51 33.51 4.79
CA ILE A 531 -15.87 33.53 5.34
C ILE A 531 -15.84 33.54 6.88
N ASN A 532 -16.85 34.14 7.48
CA ASN A 532 -17.06 34.10 8.92
C ASN A 532 -18.27 33.23 9.24
N ILE A 533 -18.01 32.01 9.73
CA ILE A 533 -19.03 31.04 10.12
C ILE A 533 -19.23 30.96 11.65
N CYS A 534 -18.55 31.81 12.42
CA CYS A 534 -18.70 31.90 13.88
C CYS A 534 -19.79 32.90 14.32
N LYS A 535 -20.38 33.65 13.38
CA LYS A 535 -21.41 34.67 13.70
C LYS A 535 -22.69 34.04 14.19
N THR A 536 -23.09 34.41 15.39
CA THR A 536 -24.41 34.06 15.94
C THR A 536 -25.52 34.99 15.41
N LYS A 537 -26.74 34.51 15.41
CA LYS A 537 -27.93 35.31 15.13
C LYS A 537 -28.05 36.42 16.16
N LYS A 538 -28.07 37.68 15.75
CA LYS A 538 -28.36 38.77 16.70
C LYS A 538 -29.78 38.64 17.21
N LEU A 539 -29.94 38.59 18.52
CA LEU A 539 -31.25 38.62 19.16
C LEU A 539 -31.83 40.04 18.95
N THR A 540 -32.92 40.11 18.18
CA THR A 540 -33.73 41.35 18.08
C THR A 540 -35.02 41.13 18.88
N ASN A 541 -35.39 42.12 19.68
CA ASN A 541 -36.53 42.10 20.59
C ASN A 541 -37.92 41.94 19.93
N MET A 542 -38.00 41.69 18.64
CA MET A 542 -39.22 41.63 17.86
C MET A 542 -39.56 40.26 17.23
N ARG A 543 -39.09 39.15 17.81
CA ARG A 543 -39.51 37.84 17.30
C ARG A 543 -40.34 37.08 18.29
N ALA A 544 -41.54 36.66 17.83
CA ALA A 544 -42.39 35.72 18.56
C ALA A 544 -41.59 34.42 18.81
N SER A 545 -41.57 33.96 20.05
CA SER A 545 -40.97 32.70 20.46
C SER A 545 -41.80 31.54 19.86
N GLY A 546 -41.44 31.09 18.67
CA GLY A 546 -42.19 29.99 18.06
C GLY A 546 -41.87 29.62 16.64
N SER A 547 -41.08 30.40 15.89
CA SER A 547 -40.71 30.07 14.52
C SER A 547 -39.21 30.11 14.31
N ASP A 548 -38.46 29.22 14.93
CA ASP A 548 -37.14 28.87 14.44
C ASP A 548 -37.34 27.82 13.35
N ASP A 549 -37.29 28.27 12.09
CA ASP A 549 -37.18 27.39 10.95
C ASP A 549 -36.01 26.44 11.22
N LYS A 550 -36.27 25.13 11.14
CA LYS A 550 -35.22 24.12 11.25
C LYS A 550 -34.21 24.36 10.13
N VAL A 551 -33.03 24.79 10.48
CA VAL A 551 -31.92 24.96 9.53
C VAL A 551 -31.57 23.57 9.02
N MET A 552 -31.82 23.28 7.75
CA MET A 552 -31.42 22.04 7.09
C MET A 552 -30.11 22.31 6.35
N LEU A 553 -29.00 21.83 6.91
CA LEU A 553 -27.69 21.86 6.25
C LEU A 553 -27.50 20.53 5.50
N PRO A 554 -26.96 20.56 4.27
CA PRO A 554 -26.51 19.36 3.61
C PRO A 554 -25.39 18.71 4.44
N PRO A 555 -25.23 17.37 4.40
CA PRO A 555 -24.17 16.69 5.12
C PRO A 555 -22.81 17.19 4.65
N PRO A 556 -21.83 17.35 5.57
CA PRO A 556 -20.49 17.78 5.20
C PRO A 556 -19.78 16.73 4.37
N ILE A 557 -18.83 17.17 3.53
CA ILE A 557 -17.91 16.25 2.85
C ILE A 557 -16.86 15.83 3.87
N VAL A 558 -16.78 14.54 4.16
CA VAL A 558 -15.78 13.96 5.04
C VAL A 558 -14.72 13.26 4.18
N PHE A 559 -13.49 13.73 4.26
CA PHE A 559 -12.36 13.14 3.54
C PHE A 559 -11.69 12.03 4.35
N SER A 560 -11.31 10.96 3.69
CA SER A 560 -10.23 10.09 4.15
C SER A 560 -8.89 10.82 4.09
N LEU A 561 -7.84 10.27 4.71
CA LEU A 561 -6.51 10.90 4.66
C LEU A 561 -6.00 11.01 3.23
N GLU A 562 -6.15 9.97 2.44
CA GLU A 562 -5.76 9.93 1.03
C GLU A 562 -6.49 11.00 0.22
N GLU A 563 -7.80 11.08 0.34
CA GLU A 563 -8.61 12.09 -0.34
C GLU A 563 -8.22 13.50 0.06
N ALA A 564 -7.92 13.74 1.34
CA ALA A 564 -7.46 15.02 1.83
C ALA A 564 -6.10 15.42 1.21
N LEU A 565 -5.15 14.46 1.13
CA LEU A 565 -3.83 14.68 0.52
C LEU A 565 -3.91 14.96 -0.98
N GLU A 566 -4.84 14.31 -1.68
CA GLU A 566 -5.10 14.52 -3.10
C GLU A 566 -5.85 15.83 -3.38
N TYR A 567 -6.69 16.27 -2.43
CA TYR A 567 -7.55 17.44 -2.54
C TYR A 567 -6.78 18.76 -2.36
N ILE A 568 -5.82 18.84 -1.42
CA ILE A 568 -5.12 20.07 -1.09
C ILE A 568 -4.32 20.65 -2.27
N GLN A 569 -4.20 21.98 -2.29
CA GLN A 569 -3.36 22.73 -3.23
C GLN A 569 -1.98 23.02 -2.65
N GLU A 570 -1.08 23.60 -3.46
CA GLU A 570 0.30 23.90 -3.05
C GLU A 570 0.42 24.89 -1.87
N ASP A 571 -0.59 25.72 -1.66
CA ASP A 571 -0.68 26.69 -0.57
C ASP A 571 -1.47 26.16 0.65
N GLU A 572 -1.81 24.86 0.63
CA GLU A 572 -2.58 24.19 1.67
C GLU A 572 -1.78 23.07 2.34
N LEU A 573 -2.14 22.75 3.57
CA LEU A 573 -1.62 21.64 4.36
C LEU A 573 -2.77 20.83 4.95
N VAL A 574 -2.53 19.54 5.18
CA VAL A 574 -3.36 18.71 6.02
C VAL A 574 -2.74 18.67 7.42
N GLU A 575 -3.46 19.17 8.40
CA GLU A 575 -3.15 19.01 9.82
C GLU A 575 -3.68 17.66 10.27
N VAL A 576 -2.81 16.77 10.73
CA VAL A 576 -3.13 15.43 11.19
C VAL A 576 -2.84 15.32 12.68
N THR A 577 -3.85 14.98 13.45
CA THR A 577 -3.77 14.79 14.90
C THR A 577 -4.41 13.45 15.28
N PRO A 578 -4.18 12.92 16.47
CA PRO A 578 -4.77 11.64 16.89
C PRO A 578 -6.31 11.57 16.76
N LYS A 579 -7.01 12.69 16.95
CA LYS A 579 -8.47 12.74 16.95
C LYS A 579 -9.08 13.42 15.74
N SER A 580 -8.32 14.29 15.06
CA SER A 580 -8.88 15.17 14.03
C SER A 580 -7.96 15.25 12.82
N MET A 581 -8.57 15.50 11.67
CA MET A 581 -7.90 15.88 10.44
C MET A 581 -8.52 17.17 9.94
N ARG A 582 -7.68 18.17 9.66
CA ARG A 582 -8.12 19.51 9.26
C ARG A 582 -7.32 20.00 8.06
N LEU A 583 -8.00 20.59 7.09
CA LEU A 583 -7.34 21.28 5.98
C LEU A 583 -7.08 22.74 6.39
N ARG A 584 -5.95 23.29 6.01
CA ARG A 584 -5.60 24.68 6.33
C ARG A 584 -4.74 25.33 5.26
N LYS A 585 -4.77 26.64 5.20
CA LYS A 585 -3.79 27.41 4.42
C LYS A 585 -2.42 27.46 5.13
N ILE A 586 -1.33 27.49 4.36
CA ILE A 586 0.02 27.67 4.90
C ILE A 586 0.10 29.00 5.66
N LEU A 587 -0.41 30.09 5.04
CA LEU A 587 -0.54 31.40 5.66
C LEU A 587 -1.96 31.53 6.24
N LEU A 588 -2.06 31.58 7.57
CA LEU A 588 -3.36 31.62 8.25
C LEU A 588 -4.06 32.96 8.07
N SER A 589 -3.33 34.06 8.20
CA SER A 589 -3.90 35.42 8.08
C SER A 589 -4.28 35.75 6.63
N GLU A 590 -5.48 36.31 6.45
CA GLU A 590 -5.93 36.78 5.13
C GLU A 590 -5.02 37.87 4.56
N LEU A 591 -4.50 38.75 5.44
CA LEU A 591 -3.61 39.82 5.02
C LEU A 591 -2.31 39.30 4.43
N ASP A 592 -1.72 38.27 5.05
CA ASP A 592 -0.48 37.65 4.58
C ASP A 592 -0.69 36.90 3.25
N ARG A 593 -1.83 36.23 3.09
CA ARG A 593 -2.19 35.61 1.80
C ARG A 593 -2.32 36.64 0.68
N LYS A 594 -2.96 37.79 0.95
CA LYS A 594 -3.11 38.87 -0.03
C LYS A 594 -1.76 39.54 -0.38
N ARG A 595 -0.87 39.76 0.60
CA ARG A 595 0.49 40.27 0.35
C ARG A 595 1.29 39.36 -0.55
N LYS A 596 1.32 38.05 -0.24
CA LYS A 596 2.04 37.08 -1.06
C LYS A 596 1.48 36.98 -2.48
N SER A 597 0.16 37.02 -2.65
CA SER A 597 -0.48 37.04 -3.97
C SER A 597 -0.11 38.31 -4.79
N SER A 598 0.07 39.45 -4.15
CA SER A 598 0.51 40.69 -4.85
C SER A 598 1.99 40.64 -5.24
N GLU A 599 2.84 39.98 -4.45
CA GLU A 599 4.27 39.78 -4.75
C GLU A 599 4.51 38.84 -5.94
N ILE A 600 3.64 37.88 -6.15
CA ILE A 600 3.73 36.92 -7.30
C ILE A 600 3.24 37.58 -8.59
N ASN A 601 2.34 38.56 -8.53
CA ASN A 601 1.76 39.25 -9.70
C ASN A 601 2.56 40.52 -10.11
N CYS A 602 3.62 40.90 -9.40
CA CYS A 602 4.62 41.91 -9.75
C CYS A 602 5.89 41.26 -10.31
#